data_89eefc3c6d8a0457018a6947b5447a7d
#
_entry.id   89eefc3c6d8a0457018a6947b5447a7d
#
_cell.length_a   1.000
_cell.length_b   1.000
_cell.length_c   1.000
_cell.angle_alpha   90.00
_cell.angle_beta   90.00
_cell.angle_gamma   90.00
#
_symmetry.space_group_name_H-M   'P 1'
#
loop_
_entity.id
_entity.type
_entity.pdbx_description
1 polymer ?
#
loop_
_entity_poly.entity_id
_entity_poly.type
_entity_poly.pdbx_seq_one_letter_code
_entity_poly.pdbx_strand_id
1 'polypeptide(L)'
;MGKIWEFFEHLDEYVYVSDPETNQLVYMNQKALKSYGFQSKEEIVGLKCYEVLQGNSAPCSICNNEQLRPGYFKEWEYYNPVVKTDFRIKDTLVEDDGRMLRMEIAIDLS
;
A
#
# COMPACT_ATOMS: atom_id res chain seq x y z
N MET A 1 0.37 7.08 -14.20
CA MET A 1 -0.62 7.16 -13.14
C MET A 1 -1.43 8.42 -13.28
N GLY A 2 -2.73 8.33 -13.11
CA GLY A 2 -3.62 9.46 -13.34
C GLY A 2 -3.68 10.42 -12.17
N LYS A 3 -4.47 11.47 -12.37
CA LYS A 3 -4.67 12.51 -11.36
C LYS A 3 -5.37 12.00 -10.10
N ILE A 4 -6.00 10.85 -10.17
CA ILE A 4 -6.74 10.30 -9.03
C ILE A 4 -5.85 10.15 -7.80
N TRP A 5 -4.56 9.88 -8.00
CA TRP A 5 -3.63 9.71 -6.88
C TRP A 5 -3.34 11.01 -6.15
N GLU A 6 -3.59 12.15 -6.75
CA GLU A 6 -3.39 13.45 -6.10
C GLU A 6 -4.28 13.63 -4.88
N PHE A 7 -5.44 12.97 -4.85
CA PHE A 7 -6.34 13.04 -3.71
C PHE A 7 -5.73 12.42 -2.46
N PHE A 8 -4.79 11.50 -2.63
CA PHE A 8 -4.19 10.79 -1.50
C PHE A 8 -2.85 11.38 -1.06
N GLU A 9 -2.30 12.30 -1.85
CA GLU A 9 -0.93 12.79 -1.65
C GLU A 9 -0.71 13.40 -0.28
N HIS A 10 -1.67 14.14 0.22
CA HIS A 10 -1.56 14.85 1.49
C HIS A 10 -2.47 14.30 2.59
N LEU A 11 -3.02 13.10 2.40
CA LEU A 11 -3.79 12.45 3.45
C LEU A 11 -2.89 12.16 4.65
N ASP A 12 -3.48 12.23 5.84
CA ASP A 12 -2.78 11.94 7.09
C ASP A 12 -2.84 10.45 7.44
N GLU A 13 -3.15 9.62 6.49
CA GLU A 13 -3.06 8.16 6.58
C GLU A 13 -2.02 7.66 5.57
N TYR A 14 -1.58 6.41 5.75
CA TYR A 14 -0.65 5.77 4.83
C TYR A 14 -1.45 5.21 3.65
N VAL A 15 -1.05 5.56 2.44
CA VAL A 15 -1.69 5.03 1.23
C VAL A 15 -0.63 4.37 0.37
N TYR A 16 -0.84 3.09 0.05
CA TYR A 16 0.03 2.32 -0.84
C TYR A 16 -0.79 1.75 -1.97
N VAL A 17 -0.20 1.73 -3.16
CA VAL A 17 -0.80 1.05 -4.30
C VAL A 17 0.23 0.09 -4.87
N SER A 18 -0.17 -1.15 -5.08
CA SER A 18 0.70 -2.17 -5.63
C SER A 18 -0.02 -2.97 -6.71
N ASP A 19 0.77 -3.64 -7.55
CA ASP A 19 0.26 -4.55 -8.55
C ASP A 19 0.11 -5.93 -7.92
N PRO A 20 -1.11 -6.48 -7.80
CA PRO A 20 -1.29 -7.78 -7.14
C PRO A 20 -0.67 -8.96 -7.89
N GLU A 21 -0.38 -8.81 -9.18
CA GLU A 21 0.25 -9.89 -9.95
C GLU A 21 1.75 -9.98 -9.71
N THR A 22 2.40 -8.85 -9.51
CA THR A 22 3.86 -8.80 -9.37
C THR A 22 4.31 -8.44 -7.97
N ASN A 23 3.41 -7.93 -7.14
CA ASN A 23 3.69 -7.38 -5.81
C ASN A 23 4.61 -6.15 -5.85
N GLN A 24 4.69 -5.49 -7.00
CA GLN A 24 5.49 -4.29 -7.12
C GLN A 24 4.70 -3.06 -6.71
N LEU A 25 5.37 -2.15 -6.00
CA LEU A 25 4.78 -0.88 -5.62
C LEU A 25 4.61 0.02 -6.83
N VAL A 26 3.49 0.73 -6.87
CA VAL A 26 3.14 1.67 -7.93
C VAL A 26 3.09 3.09 -7.38
N TYR A 27 2.63 3.25 -6.14
CA TYR A 27 2.43 4.56 -5.55
C TYR A 27 2.49 4.48 -4.03
N MET A 28 3.02 5.51 -3.40
CA MET A 28 2.90 5.77 -1.97
C MET A 28 2.68 7.27 -1.79
N ASN A 29 1.77 7.64 -0.89
CA ASN A 29 1.57 9.05 -0.61
C ASN A 29 2.70 9.60 0.26
N GLN A 30 2.72 10.91 0.52
CA GLN A 30 3.83 11.54 1.23
C GLN A 30 4.03 10.98 2.63
N LYS A 31 2.96 10.75 3.38
CA LYS A 31 3.08 10.20 4.72
C LYS A 31 3.77 8.84 4.72
N ALA A 32 3.38 7.98 3.77
CA ALA A 32 3.98 6.66 3.65
C ALA A 32 5.45 6.76 3.24
N LEU A 33 5.77 7.59 2.25
CA LEU A 33 7.16 7.78 1.81
C LEU A 33 8.06 8.21 2.96
N LYS A 34 7.65 9.22 3.72
CA LYS A 34 8.44 9.72 4.83
C LYS A 34 8.63 8.68 5.92
N SER A 35 7.58 7.92 6.22
CA SER A 35 7.65 6.92 7.29
C SER A 35 8.59 5.77 6.95
N TYR A 36 8.74 5.45 5.66
CA TYR A 36 9.64 4.40 5.22
C TYR A 36 11.01 4.92 4.76
N GLY A 37 11.25 6.23 4.93
CA GLY A 37 12.57 6.80 4.67
C GLY A 37 12.86 7.13 3.21
N PHE A 38 11.84 7.25 2.38
CA PHE A 38 12.01 7.62 0.98
C PHE A 38 11.80 9.13 0.78
N GLN A 39 12.50 9.68 -0.20
CA GLN A 39 12.41 11.11 -0.51
C GLN A 39 11.49 11.40 -1.69
N SER A 40 11.31 10.44 -2.60
CA SER A 40 10.47 10.64 -3.78
C SER A 40 9.75 9.36 -4.17
N LYS A 41 8.66 9.53 -4.92
CA LYS A 41 7.84 8.41 -5.40
C LYS A 41 8.60 7.53 -6.38
N GLU A 42 9.52 8.10 -7.12
CA GLU A 42 10.29 7.35 -8.11
C GLU A 42 11.16 6.27 -7.46
N GLU A 43 11.56 6.47 -6.21
CA GLU A 43 12.39 5.51 -5.50
C GLU A 43 11.68 4.18 -5.25
N ILE A 44 10.35 4.20 -5.12
CA ILE A 44 9.62 2.99 -4.73
C ILE A 44 9.03 2.23 -5.92
N VAL A 45 8.93 2.83 -7.08
CA VAL A 45 8.33 2.20 -8.24
C VAL A 45 9.14 0.96 -8.64
N GLY A 46 8.46 -0.17 -8.73
CA GLY A 46 9.08 -1.44 -9.09
C GLY A 46 9.64 -2.23 -7.92
N LEU A 47 9.73 -1.65 -6.73
CA LEU A 47 10.14 -2.38 -5.55
C LEU A 47 9.01 -3.30 -5.08
N LYS A 48 9.38 -4.41 -4.44
CA LYS A 48 8.38 -5.35 -3.95
C LYS A 48 7.74 -4.82 -2.67
N CYS A 49 6.41 -4.86 -2.61
CA CYS A 49 5.69 -4.33 -1.45
C CYS A 49 6.07 -5.04 -0.15
N TYR A 50 6.24 -6.37 -0.19
CA TYR A 50 6.59 -7.11 1.02
C TYR A 50 8.00 -6.78 1.52
N GLU A 51 8.91 -6.38 0.65
CA GLU A 51 10.24 -5.97 1.06
C GLU A 51 10.22 -4.59 1.71
N VAL A 52 9.53 -3.63 1.10
CA VAL A 52 9.49 -2.26 1.56
C VAL A 52 8.61 -2.12 2.81
N LEU A 53 7.39 -2.64 2.75
CA LEU A 53 6.39 -2.39 3.78
C LEU A 53 6.57 -3.28 5.00
N GLN A 54 7.13 -4.47 4.82
CA GLN A 54 7.17 -5.47 5.90
C GLN A 54 8.55 -6.07 6.16
N GLY A 55 9.54 -5.72 5.33
CA GLY A 55 10.90 -6.21 5.51
C GLY A 55 11.07 -7.70 5.23
N ASN A 56 10.17 -8.31 4.47
CA ASN A 56 10.21 -9.73 4.14
C ASN A 56 10.85 -9.98 2.79
N SER A 57 11.37 -11.19 2.60
CA SER A 57 11.97 -11.59 1.33
C SER A 57 10.99 -12.31 0.40
N ALA A 58 9.76 -12.53 0.85
CA ALA A 58 8.71 -13.22 0.09
C ALA A 58 7.35 -12.65 0.46
N PRO A 59 6.31 -12.84 -0.37
CA PRO A 59 4.97 -12.37 -0.03
C PRO A 59 4.55 -12.88 1.34
N CYS A 60 3.98 -11.96 2.13
CA CYS A 60 3.60 -12.28 3.50
C CYS A 60 2.33 -13.14 3.55
N SER A 61 2.20 -13.94 4.62
CA SER A 61 1.04 -14.81 4.81
C SER A 61 -0.26 -14.02 4.97
N ILE A 62 -0.17 -12.74 5.31
CA ILE A 62 -1.34 -11.87 5.45
C ILE A 62 -1.75 -11.21 4.14
N CYS A 63 -1.00 -11.41 3.05
CA CYS A 63 -1.40 -10.92 1.74
C CYS A 63 -2.68 -11.62 1.32
N ASN A 64 -3.71 -10.84 1.02
CA ASN A 64 -5.03 -11.37 0.74
C ASN A 64 -5.54 -10.97 -0.64
N ASN A 65 -4.62 -10.86 -1.62
CA ASN A 65 -4.95 -10.41 -2.96
C ASN A 65 -6.11 -11.21 -3.59
N GLU A 66 -6.18 -12.51 -3.30
CA GLU A 66 -7.21 -13.38 -3.86
C GLU A 66 -8.60 -13.08 -3.30
N GLN A 67 -8.68 -12.41 -2.16
CA GLN A 67 -9.94 -12.08 -1.49
C GLN A 67 -10.45 -10.69 -1.86
N LEU A 68 -9.66 -9.91 -2.57
CA LEU A 68 -10.00 -8.53 -2.88
C LEU A 68 -10.90 -8.44 -4.11
N ARG A 69 -11.78 -7.44 -4.10
CA ARG A 69 -12.69 -7.15 -5.22
C ARG A 69 -12.84 -5.65 -5.38
N PRO A 70 -13.07 -5.17 -6.60
CA PRO A 70 -13.30 -3.74 -6.80
C PRO A 70 -14.51 -3.26 -6.01
N GLY A 71 -14.35 -2.13 -5.34
CA GLY A 71 -15.42 -1.51 -4.60
C GLY A 71 -15.72 -2.15 -3.24
N TYR A 72 -15.02 -3.20 -2.86
CA TYR A 72 -15.18 -3.87 -1.57
C TYR A 72 -13.90 -3.70 -0.76
N PHE A 73 -14.01 -3.13 0.41
CA PHE A 73 -12.87 -2.95 1.31
C PHE A 73 -12.82 -4.08 2.31
N LYS A 74 -11.70 -4.80 2.35
CA LYS A 74 -11.41 -5.75 3.40
C LYS A 74 -10.68 -4.99 4.51
N GLU A 75 -11.16 -5.10 5.73
CA GLU A 75 -10.63 -4.38 6.88
C GLU A 75 -10.03 -5.36 7.88
N TRP A 76 -8.82 -5.03 8.38
CA TRP A 76 -8.10 -5.88 9.34
C TRP A 76 -7.09 -5.05 10.12
N GLU A 77 -6.57 -5.62 11.22
CA GLU A 77 -5.57 -4.95 12.04
C GLU A 77 -4.25 -5.68 11.95
N TYR A 78 -3.17 -4.94 11.99
CA TYR A 78 -1.85 -5.49 11.79
C TYR A 78 -0.79 -4.64 12.47
N TYR A 79 0.14 -5.30 13.19
CA TYR A 79 1.34 -4.62 13.70
C TYR A 79 2.43 -4.68 12.63
N ASN A 80 2.89 -3.51 12.19
CA ASN A 80 3.94 -3.42 11.19
C ASN A 80 5.30 -3.30 11.88
N PRO A 81 6.19 -4.29 11.73
CA PRO A 81 7.48 -4.27 12.44
C PRO A 81 8.48 -3.28 11.85
N VAL A 82 8.32 -2.84 10.60
CA VAL A 82 9.25 -1.90 9.99
C VAL A 82 9.11 -0.51 10.62
N VAL A 83 7.89 -0.03 10.76
CA VAL A 83 7.61 1.27 11.37
C VAL A 83 7.17 1.15 12.82
N LYS A 84 7.10 -0.07 13.36
CA LYS A 84 6.79 -0.38 14.77
C LYS A 84 5.47 0.25 15.21
N THR A 85 4.44 0.04 14.43
CA THR A 85 3.15 0.69 14.64
C THR A 85 2.01 -0.29 14.38
N ASP A 86 0.98 -0.21 15.22
CA ASP A 86 -0.28 -0.95 15.00
C ASP A 86 -1.16 -0.17 14.04
N PHE A 87 -1.66 -0.84 13.02
CA PHE A 87 -2.52 -0.24 12.01
C PHE A 87 -3.85 -0.94 11.90
N ARG A 88 -4.89 -0.17 11.56
CA ARG A 88 -6.09 -0.70 10.94
C ARG A 88 -5.93 -0.52 9.45
N ILE A 89 -6.08 -1.61 8.72
CA ILE A 89 -5.80 -1.63 7.29
C ILE A 89 -7.09 -1.88 6.52
N LYS A 90 -7.27 -1.12 5.44
CA LYS A 90 -8.38 -1.30 4.51
C LYS A 90 -7.80 -1.51 3.13
N ASP A 91 -8.11 -2.66 2.53
CA ASP A 91 -7.63 -3.04 1.21
C ASP A 91 -8.77 -3.19 0.24
N THR A 92 -8.55 -2.75 -0.99
CA THR A 92 -9.48 -3.00 -2.08
C THR A 92 -8.73 -3.07 -3.40
N LEU A 93 -9.43 -3.47 -4.46
CA LEU A 93 -8.90 -3.37 -5.82
C LEU A 93 -9.47 -2.13 -6.48
N VAL A 94 -8.64 -1.46 -7.27
CA VAL A 94 -9.06 -0.32 -8.09
C VAL A 94 -8.57 -0.53 -9.52
N GLU A 95 -9.31 -0.02 -10.49
CA GLU A 95 -8.90 -0.08 -11.88
C GLU A 95 -8.26 1.24 -12.27
N ASP A 96 -7.08 1.16 -12.92
CA ASP A 96 -6.38 2.33 -13.43
C ASP A 96 -5.80 1.96 -14.79
N ASP A 97 -6.28 2.61 -15.84
CA ASP A 97 -5.87 2.37 -17.24
C ASP A 97 -5.94 0.89 -17.63
N GLY A 98 -7.02 0.22 -17.24
CA GLY A 98 -7.23 -1.19 -17.59
C GLY A 98 -6.48 -2.18 -16.73
N ARG A 99 -5.73 -1.70 -15.73
CA ARG A 99 -5.03 -2.56 -14.76
C ARG A 99 -5.79 -2.59 -13.46
N MET A 100 -5.84 -3.78 -12.86
CA MET A 100 -6.36 -3.91 -11.49
C MET A 100 -5.19 -3.72 -10.53
N LEU A 101 -5.31 -2.76 -9.64
CA LEU A 101 -4.29 -2.47 -8.64
C LEU A 101 -4.87 -2.64 -7.25
N ARG A 102 -4.02 -3.02 -6.29
CA ARG A 102 -4.40 -3.11 -4.89
C ARG A 102 -4.11 -1.77 -4.23
N MET A 103 -5.13 -1.17 -3.64
CA MET A 103 -4.97 0.05 -2.84
C MET A 103 -5.11 -0.32 -1.37
N GLU A 104 -4.16 0.10 -0.57
CA GLU A 104 -4.17 -0.14 0.87
C GLU A 104 -4.11 1.19 1.60
N ILE A 105 -5.03 1.39 2.53
CA ILE A 105 -5.03 2.54 3.42
C ILE A 105 -4.76 2.02 4.82
N ALA A 106 -3.70 2.54 5.46
CA ALA A 106 -3.34 2.13 6.81
C ALA A 106 -3.53 3.30 7.76
N ILE A 107 -4.32 3.07 8.81
CA ILE A 107 -4.65 4.06 9.82
C ILE A 107 -3.87 3.71 11.08
N ASP A 108 -3.07 4.65 11.56
CA ASP A 108 -2.27 4.50 12.77
C ASP A 108 -3.19 4.47 14.00
N LEU A 109 -3.10 3.40 14.80
CA LEU A 109 -3.94 3.20 15.97
C LEU A 109 -3.29 3.70 17.27
N SER A 110 -2.05 4.18 17.20
CA SER A 110 -1.35 4.64 18.42
C SER A 110 -1.80 6.02 18.90
#